data_c9c321d78d757bdbaf1595378a44a10e
#
_entry.id   c9c321d78d757bdbaf1595378a44a10e
#
_cell.length_a   1.000
_cell.length_b   1.000
_cell.length_c   1.000
_cell.angle_alpha   90.00
_cell.angle_beta   90.00
_cell.angle_gamma   90.00
#
_symmetry.space_group_name_H-M   'P 1'
#
loop_
_entity.id
_entity.type
_entity.pdbx_description
1 polymer ?
#
loop_
_entity_poly.entity_id
_entity_poly.type
_entity_poly.pdbx_seq_one_letter_code
_entity_poly.pdbx_strand_id
1 'polypeptide(L)'
;MKIGASTLAGIEYPLEKTLEFIEELGLEYAELVHQFPSENIDVNVLESYDLKYSIHAPFMDVNIAALQDKSRLNSIKQIKDSIDLAGKINAEAVVVHPWTCPIFGKQISP
;
A
#
# COMPACT_ATOMS: atom_id res chain seq x y z
N MET A 1 -15.42 15.51 -7.88
CA MET A 1 -14.86 14.79 -6.71
C MET A 1 -14.32 13.43 -7.15
N LYS A 2 -13.12 13.10 -6.77
CA LYS A 2 -12.50 11.81 -7.08
C LYS A 2 -12.81 10.81 -5.97
N ILE A 3 -13.45 9.71 -6.32
CA ILE A 3 -13.83 8.67 -5.35
C ILE A 3 -13.21 7.35 -5.75
N GLY A 4 -12.67 6.65 -4.79
CA GLY A 4 -12.08 5.33 -4.98
C GLY A 4 -12.34 4.42 -3.80
N ALA A 5 -11.82 3.21 -3.89
CA ALA A 5 -11.89 2.23 -2.82
C ALA A 5 -10.52 1.59 -2.59
N SER A 6 -10.30 1.16 -1.36
CA SER A 6 -9.09 0.45 -0.99
C SER A 6 -9.23 -1.05 -1.27
N THR A 7 -8.16 -1.67 -1.78
CA THR A 7 -8.11 -3.12 -1.93
C THR A 7 -8.16 -3.86 -0.59
N LEU A 8 -7.96 -3.16 0.52
CA LEU A 8 -8.15 -3.72 1.86
C LEU A 8 -9.58 -4.21 2.09
N ALA A 9 -10.56 -3.57 1.46
CA ALA A 9 -11.98 -3.98 1.56
C ALA A 9 -12.24 -5.38 0.98
N GLY A 10 -11.37 -5.86 0.09
CA GLY A 10 -11.46 -7.19 -0.52
C GLY A 10 -10.31 -8.11 -0.13
N ILE A 11 -9.73 -7.95 1.05
CA ILE A 11 -8.54 -8.70 1.49
C ILE A 11 -8.71 -10.22 1.46
N GLU A 12 -9.94 -10.71 1.58
CA GLU A 12 -10.26 -12.14 1.52
C GLU A 12 -10.32 -12.70 0.10
N TYR A 13 -10.24 -11.83 -0.90
CA TYR A 13 -10.35 -12.20 -2.31
C TYR A 13 -9.03 -11.98 -3.04
N PRO A 14 -8.80 -12.69 -4.16
CA PRO A 14 -7.70 -12.37 -5.05
C PRO A 14 -7.76 -10.90 -5.50
N LEU A 15 -6.59 -10.28 -5.66
CA LEU A 15 -6.49 -8.88 -6.02
C LEU A 15 -7.30 -8.53 -7.28
N GLU A 16 -7.19 -9.35 -8.31
CA GLU A 16 -7.90 -9.14 -9.58
C GLU A 16 -9.41 -9.05 -9.38
N LYS A 17 -9.96 -9.91 -8.51
CA LYS A 17 -11.38 -9.90 -8.22
C LYS A 17 -11.82 -8.62 -7.51
N THR A 18 -11.00 -8.12 -6.62
CA THR A 18 -11.27 -6.85 -5.92
C THR A 18 -11.21 -5.68 -6.88
N LEU A 19 -10.23 -5.63 -7.78
CA LEU A 19 -10.11 -4.58 -8.79
C LEU A 19 -11.27 -4.60 -9.78
N GLU A 20 -11.65 -5.79 -10.23
CA GLU A 20 -12.83 -5.97 -11.09
C GLU A 20 -14.09 -5.41 -10.42
N PHE A 21 -14.28 -5.71 -9.13
CA PHE A 21 -15.43 -5.21 -8.38
C PHE A 21 -15.42 -3.69 -8.23
N ILE A 22 -14.25 -3.09 -7.98
CA ILE A 22 -14.09 -1.63 -7.90
C ILE A 22 -14.44 -0.98 -9.24
N GLU A 23 -13.97 -1.55 -10.33
CA GLU A 23 -14.27 -1.07 -11.69
C GLU A 23 -15.77 -1.18 -12.01
N GLU A 24 -16.39 -2.31 -11.67
CA GLU A 24 -17.82 -2.53 -11.88
C GLU A 24 -18.72 -1.57 -11.10
N LEU A 25 -18.26 -1.10 -9.93
CA LEU A 25 -18.94 -0.07 -9.16
C LEU A 25 -18.90 1.32 -9.82
N GLY A 26 -18.14 1.48 -10.90
CA GLY A 26 -17.99 2.76 -11.58
C GLY A 26 -17.02 3.72 -10.89
N LEU A 27 -16.20 3.23 -9.97
CA LEU A 27 -15.17 4.04 -9.31
C LEU A 27 -13.96 4.21 -10.24
N GLU A 28 -13.32 5.37 -10.17
CA GLU A 28 -12.17 5.69 -11.01
C GLU A 28 -10.83 5.37 -10.36
N TYR A 29 -10.80 5.22 -9.03
CA TYR A 29 -9.59 5.10 -8.25
C TYR A 29 -9.61 3.85 -7.38
N ALA A 30 -8.46 3.19 -7.29
CA ALA A 30 -8.21 2.13 -6.33
C ALA A 30 -6.93 2.45 -5.53
N GLU A 31 -7.03 2.32 -4.21
CA GLU A 31 -5.84 2.31 -3.36
C GLU A 31 -5.35 0.87 -3.27
N LEU A 32 -4.16 0.63 -3.80
CA LEU A 32 -3.50 -0.66 -3.74
C LEU A 32 -2.74 -0.80 -2.43
N VAL A 33 -3.19 -1.69 -1.56
CA VAL A 33 -2.48 -1.98 -0.31
C VAL A 33 -1.32 -2.93 -0.59
N HIS A 34 -0.11 -2.41 -0.49
CA HIS A 34 1.13 -3.12 -0.81
C HIS A 34 1.83 -3.58 0.47
N GLN A 35 1.15 -4.43 1.26
CA GLN A 35 1.65 -4.85 2.57
C GLN A 35 2.83 -5.82 2.47
N PHE A 36 2.88 -6.63 1.42
CA PHE A 36 3.94 -7.62 1.22
C PHE A 36 4.70 -7.33 -0.08
N PRO A 37 5.67 -6.38 -0.06
CA PRO A 37 6.37 -5.96 -1.27
C PRO A 37 7.16 -7.05 -1.98
N SER A 38 7.46 -8.15 -1.27
CA SER A 38 8.10 -9.32 -1.87
C SER A 38 7.16 -10.14 -2.76
N GLU A 39 5.85 -9.95 -2.61
CA GLU A 39 4.88 -10.56 -3.51
C GLU A 39 4.90 -9.84 -4.85
N ASN A 40 5.01 -10.61 -5.90
CA ASN A 40 5.10 -10.06 -7.25
C ASN A 40 3.70 -9.67 -7.73
N ILE A 41 3.47 -8.39 -7.90
CA ILE A 41 2.25 -7.87 -8.51
C ILE A 41 2.52 -7.68 -10.00
N ASP A 42 1.71 -8.34 -10.83
CA ASP A 42 1.81 -8.19 -12.27
C ASP A 42 1.29 -6.81 -12.71
N VAL A 43 2.20 -5.95 -13.13
CA VAL A 43 1.87 -4.60 -13.60
C VAL A 43 0.90 -4.64 -14.78
N ASN A 44 1.00 -5.64 -15.65
CA ASN A 44 0.08 -5.78 -16.79
C ASN A 44 -1.36 -6.02 -16.32
N VAL A 45 -1.54 -6.76 -15.24
CA VAL A 45 -2.86 -6.97 -14.64
C VAL A 45 -3.43 -5.63 -14.14
N LEU A 46 -2.63 -4.83 -13.44
CA LEU A 46 -3.06 -3.53 -12.96
C LEU A 46 -3.45 -2.59 -14.10
N GLU A 47 -2.69 -2.61 -15.18
CA GLU A 47 -2.96 -1.78 -16.36
C GLU A 47 -4.18 -2.24 -17.18
N SER A 48 -4.64 -3.48 -16.97
CA SER A 48 -5.79 -4.02 -17.69
C SER A 48 -7.14 -3.45 -17.23
N TYR A 49 -7.18 -2.82 -16.07
CA TYR A 49 -8.37 -2.17 -15.53
C TYR A 49 -8.39 -0.69 -15.85
N ASP A 50 -9.59 -0.14 -16.05
CA ASP A 50 -9.80 1.30 -16.22
C ASP A 50 -9.82 1.99 -14.84
N LEU A 51 -8.70 1.91 -14.16
CA LEU A 51 -8.50 2.46 -12.82
C LEU A 51 -7.21 3.26 -12.76
N LYS A 52 -7.26 4.33 -11.97
CA LYS A 52 -6.08 5.05 -11.52
C LYS A 52 -5.73 4.59 -10.11
N TYR A 53 -4.45 4.51 -9.81
CA TYR A 53 -3.99 3.93 -8.56
C TYR A 53 -3.31 4.95 -7.67
N SER A 54 -3.51 4.78 -6.37
CA SER A 54 -2.60 5.18 -5.32
C SER A 54 -2.08 3.93 -4.62
N ILE A 55 -0.95 4.03 -3.95
CA ILE A 55 -0.37 2.91 -3.21
C ILE A 55 -0.36 3.24 -1.74
N HIS A 56 -0.84 2.30 -0.93
CA HIS A 56 -0.63 2.30 0.50
C HIS A 56 0.57 1.41 0.80
N ALA A 57 1.69 2.00 1.17
CA ALA A 57 2.90 1.26 1.50
C ALA A 57 2.69 0.38 2.74
N PRO A 58 3.55 -0.63 2.96
CA PRO A 58 3.46 -1.48 4.13
C PRO A 58 3.42 -0.69 5.43
N PHE A 59 2.58 -1.10 6.36
CA PHE A 59 2.43 -0.43 7.65
C PHE A 59 2.50 -1.40 8.84
N MET A 60 2.15 -2.68 8.65
CA MET A 60 2.32 -3.70 9.68
C MET A 60 3.80 -4.09 9.76
N ASP A 61 4.34 -4.11 10.97
CA ASP A 61 5.74 -4.45 11.25
C ASP A 61 6.75 -3.55 10.51
N VAL A 62 6.35 -2.35 10.15
CA VAL A 62 7.18 -1.34 9.48
C VAL A 62 7.31 -0.12 10.38
N ASN A 63 8.54 0.27 10.65
CA ASN A 63 8.85 1.45 11.45
C ASN A 63 10.11 2.13 10.91
N ILE A 64 9.93 3.17 10.13
CA ILE A 64 11.06 3.94 9.54
C ILE A 64 11.79 4.79 10.57
N ALA A 65 11.27 4.88 11.79
CA ALA A 65 11.91 5.54 12.92
C ALA A 65 12.41 4.54 13.98
N ALA A 66 12.53 3.26 13.64
CA ALA A 66 12.99 2.24 14.57
C ALA A 66 14.39 2.55 15.10
N LEU A 67 14.61 2.30 16.39
CA LEU A 67 15.89 2.52 17.03
C LEU A 67 16.95 1.50 16.57
N GLN A 68 16.52 0.27 16.29
CA GLN A 68 17.41 -0.76 15.78
C GLN A 68 17.66 -0.57 14.29
N ASP A 69 18.92 -0.52 13.88
CA ASP A 69 19.31 -0.29 12.50
C ASP A 69 18.71 -1.30 11.53
N LYS A 70 18.72 -2.58 11.88
CA LYS A 70 18.15 -3.64 11.04
C LYS A 70 16.66 -3.42 10.77
N SER A 71 15.90 -3.13 11.81
CA SER A 71 14.46 -2.90 11.69
C SER A 71 14.17 -1.65 10.87
N ARG A 72 14.91 -0.58 11.11
CA ARG A 72 14.76 0.68 10.39
C ARG A 72 15.11 0.52 8.90
N LEU A 73 16.25 -0.08 8.59
CA LEU A 73 16.71 -0.26 7.21
C LEU A 73 15.79 -1.20 6.42
N ASN A 74 15.32 -2.27 7.05
CA ASN A 74 14.35 -3.16 6.41
C ASN A 74 13.02 -2.45 6.13
N SER A 75 12.56 -1.62 7.06
CA SER A 75 11.35 -0.81 6.88
C SER A 75 11.50 0.17 5.72
N ILE A 76 12.63 0.88 5.66
CA ILE A 76 12.92 1.81 4.57
C ILE A 76 12.95 1.09 3.23
N LYS A 77 13.55 -0.11 3.17
CA LYS A 77 13.57 -0.92 1.95
C LYS A 77 12.17 -1.25 1.46
N GLN A 78 11.29 -1.69 2.36
CA GLN A 78 9.91 -2.00 2.00
C GLN A 78 9.16 -0.78 1.44
N ILE A 79 9.35 0.39 2.04
CA ILE A 79 8.77 1.64 1.54
C ILE A 79 9.31 1.98 0.15
N LYS A 80 10.62 1.82 -0.07
CA LYS A 80 11.22 2.05 -1.38
C LYS A 80 10.67 1.11 -2.45
N ASP A 81 10.44 -0.16 -2.10
CA ASP A 81 9.83 -1.12 -3.03
C ASP A 81 8.42 -0.66 -3.47
N SER A 82 7.66 -0.08 -2.55
CA SER A 82 6.35 0.51 -2.90
C SER A 82 6.47 1.75 -3.78
N ILE A 83 7.47 2.58 -3.54
CA ILE A 83 7.74 3.76 -4.38
C ILE A 83 8.14 3.33 -5.80
N ASP A 84 8.95 2.27 -5.92
CA ASP A 84 9.34 1.73 -7.22
C ASP A 84 8.13 1.16 -7.98
N LEU A 85 7.25 0.45 -7.30
CA LEU A 85 5.99 -0.01 -7.90
C LEU A 85 5.13 1.17 -8.36
N ALA A 86 5.03 2.20 -7.53
CA ALA A 86 4.28 3.41 -7.88
C ALA A 86 4.80 4.06 -9.18
N GLY A 87 6.12 4.10 -9.37
CA GLY A 87 6.73 4.57 -10.60
C GLY A 87 6.35 3.72 -11.81
N LYS A 88 6.33 2.40 -11.64
CA LYS A 88 6.00 1.46 -12.73
C LYS A 88 4.55 1.56 -13.19
N ILE A 89 3.62 1.81 -12.29
CA ILE A 89 2.19 1.88 -12.60
C ILE A 89 1.68 3.31 -12.73
N ASN A 90 2.56 4.28 -12.65
CA ASN A 90 2.22 5.70 -12.69
C ASN A 90 1.17 6.08 -11.63
N ALA A 91 1.34 5.59 -10.41
CA ALA A 91 0.45 5.90 -9.31
C ALA A 91 0.49 7.39 -8.96
N GLU A 92 -0.65 7.93 -8.55
CA GLU A 92 -0.79 9.35 -8.24
C GLU A 92 -0.19 9.72 -6.87
N ALA A 93 -0.14 8.76 -5.96
CA ALA A 93 0.36 8.99 -4.61
C ALA A 93 0.82 7.69 -3.95
N VAL A 94 1.72 7.81 -2.99
CA VAL A 94 2.10 6.73 -2.07
C VAL A 94 1.84 7.21 -0.65
N VAL A 95 1.01 6.47 0.08
CA VAL A 95 0.73 6.75 1.49
C VAL A 95 1.72 5.97 2.35
N VAL A 96 2.42 6.67 3.22
CA VAL A 96 3.42 6.09 4.12
C VAL A 96 3.03 6.39 5.56
N HIS A 97 2.92 5.35 6.38
CA HIS A 97 2.83 5.50 7.82
C HIS A 97 4.23 5.62 8.40
N PRO A 98 4.55 6.65 9.19
CA PRO A 98 5.90 6.80 9.74
C PRO A 98 6.26 5.68 10.70
N TRP A 99 5.29 5.18 11.46
CA TRP A 99 5.42 4.07 12.39
C TRP A 99 4.06 3.64 12.93
N THR A 100 4.00 2.41 13.44
CA THR A 100 2.82 1.93 14.17
C THR A 100 3.14 1.98 15.67
N CYS A 101 2.38 2.75 16.44
CA CYS A 101 2.60 2.90 17.86
C CYS A 101 2.01 1.70 18.62
N PRO A 102 2.81 0.83 19.22
CA PRO A 102 2.30 -0.15 20.15
C PRO A 102 1.77 0.55 21.43
N ILE A 103 0.97 -0.17 22.19
CA ILE A 103 0.35 0.36 23.42
C ILE A 103 1.38 1.04 24.35
N PHE A 104 2.57 0.48 24.48
CA PHE A 104 3.65 1.05 25.27
C PHE A 104 4.13 2.41 24.75
N GLY A 105 4.18 2.60 23.45
CA GLY A 105 4.57 3.86 22.87
C GLY A 105 3.63 5.00 23.21
N LYS A 106 2.34 4.72 23.35
CA LYS A 106 1.35 5.71 23.77
C LYS A 106 1.54 6.18 25.22
N GLN A 107 2.11 5.36 26.05
CA GLN A 107 2.38 5.69 27.46
C GLN A 107 3.69 6.45 27.64
N ILE A 108 4.61 6.34 26.72
CA ILE A 108 5.96 6.92 26.79
C ILE A 108 6.05 8.21 25.97
N SER A 109 5.32 8.32 24.89
CA SER A 109 5.29 9.53 24.07
C SER A 109 4.42 10.61 24.70
N PRO A 110 4.92 11.86 24.79
CA PRO A 110 4.12 12.97 25.24
C PRO A 110 2.95 13.30 24.28
#